data_38099b825645594a2c2e0a4a1e3ff85c
#
_entry.id   38099b825645594a2c2e0a4a1e3ff85c
#
_cell.length_a   1.000
_cell.length_b   1.000
_cell.length_c   1.000
_cell.angle_alpha   90.00
_cell.angle_beta   90.00
_cell.angle_gamma   90.00
#
_symmetry.space_group_name_H-M   'P 1'
#
loop_
_entity.id
_entity.type
_entity.pdbx_description
1 polymer ?
#
loop_
_entity_poly.entity_id
_entity_poly.type
_entity_poly.pdbx_seq_one_letter_code
_entity_poly.pdbx_strand_id
1 'polypeptide(L)'
;IFDLLLNFFRKKEKINQNDYKQKMSLRESYELLGIDENAPLEVIIKSHKELIRKLHPDKGGSSYLSARVNEARDIILAEKEKREQNGW
;
A
#
# COMPACT_ATOMS: atom_id res chain seq x y z
N ILE A 1 -4.19 3.65 -11.90
CA ILE A 1 -3.81 3.29 -10.53
C ILE A 1 -4.56 2.06 -10.06
N PHE A 2 -5.85 2.02 -10.31
CA PHE A 2 -6.65 0.87 -9.90
C PHE A 2 -6.23 -0.39 -10.67
N ASP A 3 -5.88 -0.24 -11.94
CA ASP A 3 -5.42 -1.37 -12.75
C ASP A 3 -4.11 -1.93 -12.22
N LEU A 4 -3.22 -1.07 -11.76
CA LEU A 4 -1.97 -1.51 -11.17
C LEU A 4 -2.22 -2.30 -9.89
N LEU A 5 -3.18 -1.86 -9.11
CA LEU A 5 -3.55 -2.56 -7.88
C LEU A 5 -4.10 -3.94 -8.20
N LEU A 6 -4.96 -4.04 -9.20
CA LEU A 6 -5.50 -5.32 -9.60
C LEU A 6 -4.41 -6.25 -10.12
N ASN A 7 -3.48 -5.72 -10.90
CA ASN A 7 -2.37 -6.52 -11.41
C ASN A 7 -1.50 -7.04 -10.28
N PHE A 8 -1.28 -6.19 -9.27
CA PHE A 8 -0.51 -6.60 -8.11
C PHE A 8 -1.15 -7.81 -7.45
N PHE A 9 -2.45 -7.79 -7.25
CA PHE A 9 -3.15 -8.88 -6.58
C PHE A 9 -3.29 -10.10 -7.48
N ARG A 10 -3.36 -9.93 -8.78
CA ARG A 10 -3.39 -11.06 -9.70
C ARG A 10 -2.09 -11.86 -9.63
N LYS A 11 -0.98 -11.16 -9.49
CA LYS A 11 0.31 -11.83 -9.39
C LYS A 11 0.43 -12.64 -8.12
N LYS A 12 -0.40 -12.32 -7.13
CA LYS A 12 -0.36 -12.98 -5.83
C LYS A 12 -1.59 -13.80 -5.56
N GLU A 13 -2.32 -14.17 -6.59
CA GLU A 13 -3.56 -14.91 -6.40
C GLU A 13 -3.36 -16.30 -5.81
N LYS A 14 -2.13 -16.80 -5.85
CA LYS A 14 -1.82 -18.10 -5.26
C LYS A 14 -1.26 -17.97 -3.86
N ILE A 15 -1.50 -16.85 -3.23
CA ILE A 15 -1.04 -16.61 -1.87
C ILE A 15 -1.69 -17.60 -0.91
N ASN A 16 -0.87 -18.32 -0.14
CA ASN A 16 -1.39 -19.20 0.88
C ASN A 16 -1.47 -18.45 2.20
N GLN A 17 -1.92 -19.13 3.26
CA GLN A 17 -2.08 -18.48 4.55
C GLN A 17 -0.78 -17.95 5.11
N ASN A 18 0.33 -18.61 4.81
CA ASN A 18 1.63 -18.13 5.29
C ASN A 18 2.02 -16.82 4.63
N ASP A 19 1.80 -16.73 3.31
CA ASP A 19 2.09 -15.50 2.59
C ASP A 19 1.20 -14.36 3.09
N TYR A 20 -0.04 -14.68 3.40
CA TYR A 20 -0.98 -13.71 3.89
C TYR A 20 -0.53 -13.09 5.21
N LYS A 21 0.15 -13.86 6.04
CA LYS A 21 0.63 -13.38 7.34
C LYS A 21 1.96 -12.66 7.24
N GLN A 22 2.64 -12.78 6.13
CA GLN A 22 3.93 -12.13 5.98
C GLN A 22 3.77 -10.63 5.82
N LYS A 23 4.72 -9.92 6.41
CA LYS A 23 4.74 -8.48 6.32
C LYS A 23 5.08 -8.06 4.89
N MET A 24 4.36 -7.08 4.41
CA MET A 24 4.63 -6.51 3.10
C MET A 24 5.98 -5.82 3.10
N SER A 25 6.76 -5.98 2.03
CA SER A 25 8.04 -5.28 1.94
C SER A 25 7.81 -3.80 1.61
N LEU A 26 8.85 -3.00 1.83
CA LEU A 26 8.78 -1.58 1.51
C LEU A 26 8.51 -1.36 0.02
N ARG A 27 9.20 -2.13 -0.81
CA ARG A 27 9.01 -2.03 -2.25
C ARG A 27 7.58 -2.36 -2.65
N GLU A 28 7.04 -3.43 -2.08
CA GLU A 28 5.66 -3.82 -2.36
C GLU A 28 4.69 -2.73 -1.92
N SER A 29 5.02 -2.07 -0.82
CA SER A 29 4.17 -0.99 -0.32
C SER A 29 4.09 0.16 -1.32
N TYR A 30 5.22 0.54 -1.89
CA TYR A 30 5.22 1.58 -2.90
C TYR A 30 4.48 1.15 -4.15
N GLU A 31 4.65 -0.10 -4.55
CA GLU A 31 3.95 -0.62 -5.72
C GLU A 31 2.45 -0.64 -5.50
N LEU A 32 2.03 -1.03 -4.31
CA LEU A 32 0.61 -1.10 -4.00
C LEU A 32 -0.06 0.27 -4.03
N LEU A 33 0.61 1.28 -3.51
CA LEU A 33 0.09 2.64 -3.55
C LEU A 33 0.28 3.29 -4.92
N GLY A 34 1.09 2.68 -5.78
CA GLY A 34 1.33 3.23 -7.11
C GLY A 34 2.12 4.51 -7.10
N ILE A 35 3.04 4.65 -6.19
CA ILE A 35 3.86 5.86 -6.06
C ILE A 35 5.33 5.52 -6.13
N ASP A 36 6.13 6.56 -6.35
CA ASP A 36 7.58 6.44 -6.43
C ASP A 36 8.18 6.36 -5.01
N GLU A 37 9.32 5.71 -4.91
CA GLU A 37 10.04 5.61 -3.64
C GLU A 37 10.42 6.99 -3.09
N ASN A 38 10.59 7.95 -3.96
CA ASN A 38 10.97 9.30 -3.58
C ASN A 38 9.77 10.23 -3.42
N ALA A 39 8.56 9.68 -3.48
CA ALA A 39 7.37 10.49 -3.38
C ALA A 39 7.32 11.22 -2.03
N PRO A 40 6.95 12.50 -2.03
CA PRO A 40 6.82 13.23 -0.77
C PRO A 40 5.61 12.76 0.02
N LEU A 41 5.59 13.15 1.29
CA LEU A 41 4.51 12.75 2.18
C LEU A 41 3.14 13.09 1.63
N GLU A 42 3.00 14.25 1.00
CA GLU A 42 1.73 14.67 0.44
C GLU A 42 1.19 13.69 -0.58
N VAL A 43 2.09 13.18 -1.43
CA VAL A 43 1.70 12.23 -2.47
C VAL A 43 1.27 10.91 -1.84
N ILE A 44 1.97 10.48 -0.79
CA ILE A 44 1.64 9.25 -0.10
C ILE A 44 0.23 9.34 0.49
N ILE A 45 -0.04 10.43 1.18
CA ILE A 45 -1.34 10.64 1.82
C ILE A 45 -2.45 10.71 0.78
N LYS A 46 -2.21 11.43 -0.30
CA LYS A 46 -3.21 11.60 -1.35
C LYS A 46 -3.52 10.26 -2.02
N SER A 47 -2.49 9.50 -2.36
CA SER A 47 -2.68 8.20 -3.00
C SER A 47 -3.46 7.26 -2.10
N HIS A 48 -3.12 7.25 -0.82
CA HIS A 48 -3.81 6.41 0.14
C HIS A 48 -5.30 6.77 0.20
N LYS A 49 -5.60 8.06 0.31
CA LYS A 49 -7.00 8.49 0.40
C LYS A 49 -7.79 8.11 -0.84
N GLU A 50 -7.19 8.28 -2.01
CA GLU A 50 -7.88 7.96 -3.25
C GLU A 50 -8.17 6.47 -3.36
N LEU A 51 -7.19 5.63 -2.99
CA LEU A 51 -7.38 4.19 -3.05
C LEU A 51 -8.42 3.73 -2.05
N ILE A 52 -8.38 4.25 -0.82
CA ILE A 52 -9.36 3.86 0.19
C ILE A 52 -10.76 4.21 -0.25
N ARG A 53 -10.92 5.38 -0.87
CA ARG A 53 -12.24 5.79 -1.37
C ARG A 53 -12.76 4.82 -2.41
N LYS A 54 -11.88 4.37 -3.32
CA LYS A 54 -12.29 3.46 -4.38
C LYS A 54 -12.52 2.05 -3.88
N LEU A 55 -11.82 1.65 -2.82
CA LEU A 55 -11.89 0.29 -2.32
C LEU A 55 -12.88 0.11 -1.18
N HIS A 56 -13.56 1.17 -0.80
CA HIS A 56 -14.51 1.10 0.30
C HIS A 56 -15.61 0.08 0.01
N PRO A 57 -15.93 -0.80 0.97
CA PRO A 57 -16.93 -1.84 0.75
C PRO A 57 -18.29 -1.30 0.32
N ASP A 58 -18.69 -0.13 0.78
CA ASP A 58 -19.96 0.47 0.41
C ASP A 58 -20.04 0.80 -1.07
N LYS A 59 -18.89 0.91 -1.73
CA LYS A 59 -18.83 1.25 -3.15
C LYS A 59 -18.41 0.05 -3.99
N GLY A 60 -18.61 -1.15 -3.45
CA GLY A 60 -18.24 -2.34 -4.18
C GLY A 60 -16.79 -2.70 -4.08
N GLY A 61 -16.07 -2.11 -3.14
CA GLY A 61 -14.67 -2.41 -2.95
C GLY A 61 -14.46 -3.63 -2.05
N SER A 62 -13.27 -3.75 -1.52
CA SER A 62 -12.85 -4.90 -0.74
C SER A 62 -12.24 -4.49 0.59
N SER A 63 -12.73 -5.10 1.66
CA SER A 63 -12.14 -4.89 2.99
C SER A 63 -10.69 -5.37 3.03
N TYR A 64 -10.42 -6.48 2.36
CA TYR A 64 -9.08 -7.02 2.32
C TYR A 64 -8.12 -6.05 1.63
N LEU A 65 -8.52 -5.54 0.48
CA LEU A 65 -7.68 -4.59 -0.24
C LEU A 65 -7.47 -3.30 0.55
N SER A 66 -8.51 -2.84 1.22
CA SER A 66 -8.40 -1.64 2.04
C SER A 66 -7.39 -1.85 3.16
N ALA A 67 -7.42 -3.02 3.80
CA ALA A 67 -6.47 -3.34 4.86
C ALA A 67 -5.04 -3.37 4.34
N ARG A 68 -4.84 -3.93 3.15
CA ARG A 68 -3.50 -3.98 2.56
C ARG A 68 -2.99 -2.59 2.20
N VAL A 69 -3.85 -1.74 1.70
CA VAL A 69 -3.48 -0.36 1.39
C VAL A 69 -3.10 0.39 2.65
N ASN A 70 -3.85 0.18 3.73
CA ASN A 70 -3.51 0.80 5.01
C ASN A 70 -2.16 0.31 5.52
N GLU A 71 -1.90 -0.97 5.39
CA GLU A 71 -0.63 -1.55 5.80
C GLU A 71 0.53 -0.94 5.00
N ALA A 72 0.34 -0.79 3.69
CA ALA A 72 1.36 -0.21 2.84
C ALA A 72 1.68 1.22 3.27
N ARG A 73 0.66 2.00 3.53
CA ARG A 73 0.87 3.36 4.00
C ARG A 73 1.68 3.38 5.29
N ASP A 74 1.31 2.53 6.24
CA ASP A 74 1.99 2.50 7.53
C ASP A 74 3.46 2.13 7.39
N ILE A 75 3.75 1.17 6.52
CA ILE A 75 5.13 0.75 6.29
C ILE A 75 5.95 1.90 5.70
N ILE A 76 5.39 2.61 4.73
CA ILE A 76 6.09 3.71 4.09
C ILE A 76 6.32 4.85 5.06
N LEU A 77 5.29 5.19 5.84
CA LEU A 77 5.43 6.29 6.80
C LEU A 77 6.44 5.96 7.89
N ALA A 78 6.45 4.71 8.33
CA ALA A 78 7.43 4.28 9.33
C ALA A 78 8.85 4.41 8.79
N GLU A 79 9.05 4.06 7.53
CA GLU A 79 10.37 4.15 6.92
C GLU A 79 10.81 5.60 6.78
N LYS A 80 9.91 6.48 6.39
CA LYS A 80 10.26 7.89 6.24
C LYS A 80 10.58 8.51 7.59
N GLU A 81 9.84 8.18 8.61
CA GLU A 81 10.10 8.66 9.95
C GLU A 81 11.47 8.19 10.44
N LYS A 82 11.80 6.95 10.14
CA LYS A 82 13.08 6.38 10.52
C LYS A 82 14.23 7.12 9.83
N ARG A 83 14.06 7.46 8.55
CA ARG A 83 15.08 8.21 7.83
C ARG A 83 15.30 9.59 8.39
N GLU A 84 14.24 10.25 8.80
CA GLU A 84 14.34 11.56 9.39
C GLU A 84 15.11 11.54 10.70
N GLN A 85 14.89 10.51 11.50
CA GLN A 85 15.56 10.37 12.77
C GLN A 85 17.05 10.07 12.62
N ASN A 86 17.41 9.34 11.57
CA ASN A 86 18.79 8.96 11.34
C ASN A 86 19.52 9.91 10.42
N GLY A 87 18.83 10.85 9.89
CA GLY A 87 19.28 11.64 8.82
C GLY A 87 20.26 12.68 9.09
N TRP A 88 20.67 12.70 9.54
CA TRP A 88 21.37 13.60 9.37
C TRP A 88 21.85 13.87 9.87
#